data_ee75dcf8b07f6afddf590b6ec0737e57
#
_entry.id   ee75dcf8b07f6afddf590b6ec0737e57
#
_cell.length_a   1.000
_cell.length_b   1.000
_cell.length_c   1.000
_cell.angle_alpha   90.00
_cell.angle_beta   90.00
_cell.angle_gamma   90.00
#
_symmetry.space_group_name_H-M   'P 1'
#
loop_
_entity.id
_entity.type
_entity.pdbx_description
1 polymer ?
#
loop_
_entity_poly.entity_id
_entity_poly.type
_entity_poly.pdbx_seq_one_letter_code
_entity_poly.pdbx_strand_id
1 'polypeptide(L)'
;MSPFQHGEVFVTRDGAETDLDLGHYERFIDEELTKDASITTGKVYSTVIAKERRGDYDGATVQVIPHITNEIKNAVYKAAKESRADVVITEIGGTVGDIESLPFLEAIRQIHSENKKSDVLFVHTVLVPNIPVSDELTTKPTQHSFKELMSNGIKTDVIIVRSNGVVTDDLREKISLFCDVPVEAVIQSTNVDLIYEVPLVFHNQHLDDYILKELDLEDRPKSNGNWKKMVDRFKDVKGEVSIGLVGKYVSLHDAYLSVTQALTDAGCEN
;
A
#
# COMPACT_ATOMS: atom_id res chain seq x y z
N MET A 1 -15.02 -13.72 -2.35
CA MET A 1 -15.20 -12.64 -1.36
C MET A 1 -16.64 -12.15 -1.40
N SER A 2 -17.15 -11.59 -0.28
CA SER A 2 -18.51 -11.05 -0.25
C SER A 2 -18.46 -9.53 -0.42
N PRO A 3 -19.13 -8.95 -1.44
CA PRO A 3 -19.16 -7.50 -1.63
C PRO A 3 -19.68 -6.71 -0.42
N PHE A 4 -20.49 -7.33 0.42
CA PHE A 4 -20.97 -6.69 1.66
C PHE A 4 -19.91 -6.52 2.75
N GLN A 5 -18.87 -7.35 2.73
CA GLN A 5 -17.82 -7.33 3.75
C GLN A 5 -16.54 -6.66 3.25
N HIS A 6 -16.24 -6.82 1.95
CA HIS A 6 -14.96 -6.43 1.38
C HIS A 6 -15.08 -5.38 0.27
N GLY A 7 -16.29 -4.91 -0.03
CA GLY A 7 -16.52 -4.03 -1.17
C GLY A 7 -16.43 -4.78 -2.51
N GLU A 8 -16.02 -4.09 -3.56
CA GLU A 8 -15.91 -4.63 -4.90
C GLU A 8 -14.92 -5.80 -4.96
N VAL A 9 -15.32 -6.86 -5.68
CA VAL A 9 -14.37 -7.89 -6.12
C VAL A 9 -13.77 -7.41 -7.44
N PHE A 10 -12.55 -6.89 -7.37
CA PHE A 10 -11.84 -6.43 -8.55
C PHE A 10 -11.31 -7.61 -9.37
N VAL A 11 -11.51 -7.59 -10.68
CA VAL A 11 -11.07 -8.66 -11.59
C VAL A 11 -9.93 -8.12 -12.46
N THR A 12 -8.75 -8.72 -12.32
CA THR A 12 -7.58 -8.35 -13.12
C THR A 12 -7.79 -8.70 -14.60
N ARG A 13 -6.98 -8.14 -15.49
CA ARG A 13 -7.00 -8.39 -16.94
C ARG A 13 -6.96 -9.88 -17.31
N ASP A 14 -6.24 -10.70 -16.54
CA ASP A 14 -6.11 -12.15 -16.74
C ASP A 14 -7.14 -12.99 -15.96
N GLY A 15 -8.19 -12.33 -15.42
CA GLY A 15 -9.37 -12.96 -14.84
C GLY A 15 -9.23 -13.39 -13.39
N ALA A 16 -8.25 -12.91 -12.64
CA ALA A 16 -8.15 -13.20 -11.21
C ALA A 16 -9.06 -12.29 -10.40
N GLU A 17 -9.85 -12.87 -9.51
CA GLU A 17 -10.61 -12.16 -8.48
C GLU A 17 -9.68 -11.69 -7.36
N THR A 18 -9.71 -10.41 -7.05
CA THR A 18 -8.83 -9.76 -6.08
C THR A 18 -9.58 -8.77 -5.20
N ASP A 19 -8.88 -8.15 -4.26
CA ASP A 19 -9.38 -7.07 -3.45
C ASP A 19 -9.57 -5.78 -4.29
N LEU A 20 -10.44 -4.89 -3.83
CA LEU A 20 -10.75 -3.61 -4.49
C LEU A 20 -9.52 -2.68 -4.61
N ASP A 21 -8.53 -2.86 -3.76
CA ASP A 21 -7.32 -2.03 -3.75
C ASP A 21 -6.53 -2.10 -5.05
N LEU A 22 -6.57 -3.25 -5.76
CA LEU A 22 -5.91 -3.37 -7.07
C LEU A 22 -6.48 -2.39 -8.10
N GLY A 23 -7.78 -2.11 -8.04
CA GLY A 23 -8.39 -1.08 -8.88
C GLY A 23 -7.85 0.32 -8.60
N HIS A 24 -7.58 0.64 -7.32
CA HIS A 24 -6.88 1.87 -6.97
C HIS A 24 -5.46 1.89 -7.53
N TYR A 25 -4.70 0.80 -7.38
CA TYR A 25 -3.33 0.74 -7.89
C TYR A 25 -3.29 0.97 -9.40
N GLU A 26 -4.14 0.30 -10.19
CA GLU A 26 -4.22 0.51 -11.63
C GLU A 26 -4.48 1.98 -12.00
N ARG A 27 -5.42 2.64 -11.32
CA ARG A 27 -5.74 4.05 -11.57
C ARG A 27 -4.59 5.01 -11.25
N PHE A 28 -3.80 4.71 -10.22
CA PHE A 28 -2.69 5.58 -9.82
C PHE A 28 -1.43 5.38 -10.67
N ILE A 29 -1.17 4.14 -11.14
CA ILE A 29 0.03 3.84 -11.93
C ILE A 29 -0.22 3.83 -13.44
N ASP A 30 -1.49 3.89 -13.87
CA ASP A 30 -1.93 3.81 -15.28
C ASP A 30 -1.44 2.54 -15.99
N GLU A 31 -1.47 1.39 -15.28
CA GLU A 31 -1.03 0.09 -15.76
C GLU A 31 -2.01 -0.99 -15.35
N GLU A 32 -2.32 -1.93 -16.26
CA GLU A 32 -3.16 -3.08 -15.96
C GLU A 32 -2.39 -4.13 -15.15
N LEU A 33 -2.93 -4.50 -14.00
CA LEU A 33 -2.35 -5.52 -13.14
C LEU A 33 -2.81 -6.94 -13.54
N THR A 34 -2.01 -7.92 -13.12
CA THR A 34 -2.28 -9.34 -13.34
C THR A 34 -2.47 -10.06 -12.01
N LYS A 35 -2.85 -11.35 -12.08
CA LYS A 35 -2.98 -12.24 -10.90
C LYS A 35 -1.73 -12.30 -10.04
N ASP A 36 -0.56 -11.96 -10.59
CA ASP A 36 0.71 -11.97 -9.86
C ASP A 36 0.89 -10.72 -8.98
N ALA A 37 0.04 -9.71 -9.16
CA ALA A 37 -0.01 -8.53 -8.29
C ALA A 37 -0.78 -8.77 -6.96
N SER A 38 -1.42 -9.94 -6.78
CA SER A 38 -2.15 -10.28 -5.57
C SER A 38 -1.77 -11.65 -5.03
N ILE A 39 -1.20 -11.66 -3.84
CA ILE A 39 -0.83 -12.87 -3.11
C ILE A 39 -1.65 -12.96 -1.84
N THR A 40 -2.30 -14.10 -1.63
CA THR A 40 -3.03 -14.38 -0.40
C THR A 40 -2.37 -15.51 0.39
N THR A 41 -2.55 -15.50 1.70
CA THR A 41 -2.14 -16.61 2.59
C THR A 41 -2.60 -17.97 2.04
N GLY A 42 -3.86 -18.05 1.60
CA GLY A 42 -4.42 -19.29 1.03
C GLY A 42 -3.66 -19.78 -0.20
N LYS A 43 -3.30 -18.89 -1.15
CA LYS A 43 -2.49 -19.26 -2.33
C LYS A 43 -1.11 -19.79 -1.92
N VAL A 44 -0.43 -19.09 -1.01
CA VAL A 44 0.90 -19.47 -0.53
C VAL A 44 0.89 -20.86 0.13
N TYR A 45 0.02 -21.06 1.11
CA TYR A 45 -0.05 -22.34 1.83
C TYR A 45 -0.50 -23.49 0.94
N SER A 46 -1.50 -23.29 0.08
CA SER A 46 -1.94 -24.30 -0.89
C SER A 46 -0.81 -24.72 -1.82
N THR A 47 0.00 -23.78 -2.28
CA THR A 47 1.15 -24.05 -3.15
C THR A 47 2.20 -24.88 -2.45
N VAL A 48 2.56 -24.53 -1.21
CA VAL A 48 3.55 -25.27 -0.42
C VAL A 48 3.06 -26.68 -0.09
N ILE A 49 1.80 -26.83 0.33
CA ILE A 49 1.19 -28.14 0.61
C ILE A 49 1.16 -29.02 -0.66
N ALA A 50 0.81 -28.41 -1.82
CA ALA A 50 0.82 -29.16 -3.08
C ALA A 50 2.23 -29.61 -3.48
N LYS A 51 3.25 -28.79 -3.29
CA LYS A 51 4.66 -29.13 -3.51
C LYS A 51 5.11 -30.28 -2.58
N GLU A 52 4.78 -30.19 -1.29
CA GLU A 52 5.09 -31.24 -0.30
C GLU A 52 4.49 -32.59 -0.72
N ARG A 53 3.21 -32.60 -1.08
CA ARG A 53 2.52 -33.84 -1.49
C ARG A 53 3.05 -34.46 -2.77
N ARG A 54 3.64 -33.66 -3.68
CA ARG A 54 4.32 -34.16 -4.87
C ARG A 54 5.73 -34.65 -4.60
N GLY A 55 6.27 -34.39 -3.43
CA GLY A 55 7.64 -34.75 -3.06
C GLY A 55 8.71 -33.74 -3.50
N ASP A 56 8.30 -32.50 -3.86
CA ASP A 56 9.22 -31.45 -4.35
C ASP A 56 10.26 -31.01 -3.30
N TYR A 57 10.10 -31.45 -2.04
CA TYR A 57 11.03 -31.16 -0.94
C TYR A 57 11.88 -32.37 -0.50
N ASP A 58 11.91 -33.44 -1.30
CA ASP A 58 12.78 -34.62 -1.06
C ASP A 58 12.66 -35.22 0.36
N GLY A 59 11.48 -35.17 0.98
CA GLY A 59 11.22 -35.67 2.34
C GLY A 59 11.69 -34.76 3.47
N ALA A 60 12.13 -33.53 3.16
CA ALA A 60 12.47 -32.54 4.19
C ALA A 60 11.24 -32.13 5.01
N THR A 61 11.46 -31.76 6.28
CA THR A 61 10.41 -31.18 7.12
C THR A 61 10.01 -29.80 6.59
N VAL A 62 8.78 -29.66 6.13
CA VAL A 62 8.24 -28.39 5.63
C VAL A 62 7.86 -27.50 6.80
N GLN A 63 8.36 -26.26 6.81
CA GLN A 63 8.18 -25.28 7.89
C GLN A 63 7.81 -23.91 7.29
N VAL A 64 7.35 -22.99 8.14
CA VAL A 64 7.09 -21.61 7.71
C VAL A 64 8.37 -20.97 7.16
N ILE A 65 9.46 -21.10 7.89
CA ILE A 65 10.80 -20.74 7.45
C ILE A 65 11.56 -22.03 7.12
N PRO A 66 12.07 -22.25 5.91
CA PRO A 66 12.09 -21.31 4.79
C PRO A 66 10.95 -21.48 3.76
N HIS A 67 10.09 -22.49 3.86
CA HIS A 67 9.25 -22.91 2.73
C HIS A 67 8.15 -21.91 2.40
N ILE A 68 7.39 -21.43 3.40
CA ILE A 68 6.35 -20.41 3.21
C ILE A 68 6.99 -19.07 2.86
N THR A 69 8.04 -18.66 3.58
CA THR A 69 8.72 -17.39 3.31
C THR A 69 9.36 -17.35 1.93
N ASN A 70 9.94 -18.45 1.46
CA ASN A 70 10.46 -18.54 0.09
C ASN A 70 9.36 -18.43 -0.97
N GLU A 71 8.20 -19.02 -0.73
CA GLU A 71 7.08 -18.89 -1.67
C GLU A 71 6.60 -17.45 -1.78
N ILE A 72 6.52 -16.71 -0.65
CA ILE A 72 6.19 -15.29 -0.63
C ILE A 72 7.26 -14.47 -1.36
N LYS A 73 8.55 -14.67 -1.06
CA LYS A 73 9.64 -13.98 -1.74
C LYS A 73 9.63 -14.22 -3.25
N ASN A 74 9.44 -15.48 -3.65
CA ASN A 74 9.38 -15.85 -5.07
C ASN A 74 8.24 -15.14 -5.80
N ALA A 75 7.11 -14.92 -5.13
CA ALA A 75 6.00 -14.21 -5.73
C ALA A 75 6.30 -12.71 -5.91
N VAL A 76 6.94 -12.05 -4.92
CA VAL A 76 7.41 -10.66 -5.05
C VAL A 76 8.41 -10.53 -6.21
N TYR A 77 9.41 -11.40 -6.27
CA TYR A 77 10.40 -11.38 -7.36
C TYR A 77 9.79 -11.72 -8.72
N LYS A 78 8.78 -12.61 -8.76
CA LYS A 78 8.06 -12.92 -9.98
C LYS A 78 7.30 -11.71 -10.50
N ALA A 79 6.55 -11.01 -9.65
CA ALA A 79 5.83 -9.80 -10.00
C ALA A 79 6.79 -8.72 -10.57
N ALA A 80 7.92 -8.50 -9.91
CA ALA A 80 8.97 -7.59 -10.37
C ALA A 80 9.50 -7.96 -11.75
N LYS A 81 9.80 -9.23 -11.96
CA LYS A 81 10.37 -9.72 -13.23
C LYS A 81 9.38 -9.63 -14.39
N GLU A 82 8.12 -9.97 -14.15
CA GLU A 82 7.09 -10.00 -15.20
C GLU A 82 6.63 -8.59 -15.58
N SER A 83 6.48 -7.68 -14.61
CA SER A 83 6.14 -6.28 -14.87
C SER A 83 7.27 -5.50 -15.53
N ARG A 84 8.53 -5.92 -15.39
CA ARG A 84 9.72 -5.16 -15.82
C ARG A 84 9.78 -3.76 -15.22
N ALA A 85 9.16 -3.57 -14.06
CA ALA A 85 9.12 -2.29 -13.38
C ALA A 85 10.50 -1.95 -12.79
N ASP A 86 10.88 -0.68 -12.85
CA ASP A 86 12.10 -0.17 -12.19
C ASP A 86 11.93 -0.14 -10.67
N VAL A 87 10.69 0.07 -10.19
CA VAL A 87 10.31 0.09 -8.78
C VAL A 87 9.09 -0.79 -8.57
N VAL A 88 9.13 -1.65 -7.55
CA VAL A 88 8.01 -2.50 -7.14
C VAL A 88 7.57 -2.11 -5.74
N ILE A 89 6.32 -1.73 -5.59
CA ILE A 89 5.71 -1.44 -4.29
C ILE A 89 4.98 -2.70 -3.84
N THR A 90 5.42 -3.27 -2.72
CA THR A 90 4.78 -4.43 -2.10
C THR A 90 4.05 -3.98 -0.84
N GLU A 91 2.73 -4.08 -0.84
CA GLU A 91 1.90 -3.78 0.32
C GLU A 91 1.68 -5.05 1.14
N ILE A 92 1.87 -4.95 2.45
CA ILE A 92 1.57 -6.01 3.40
C ILE A 92 0.32 -5.61 4.17
N GLY A 93 -0.79 -6.28 3.88
CA GLY A 93 -2.08 -6.01 4.49
C GLY A 93 -2.16 -6.41 5.96
N GLY A 94 -3.06 -5.76 6.69
CA GLY A 94 -3.32 -5.99 8.09
C GLY A 94 -2.57 -5.04 9.02
N THR A 95 -2.83 -5.17 10.32
CA THR A 95 -2.17 -4.40 11.36
C THR A 95 -0.86 -5.08 11.76
N VAL A 96 0.19 -4.30 11.97
CA VAL A 96 1.46 -4.83 12.52
C VAL A 96 1.17 -5.48 13.88
N GLY A 97 1.55 -6.76 14.02
CA GLY A 97 1.25 -7.59 15.18
C GLY A 97 0.16 -8.66 14.94
N ASP A 98 -0.54 -8.59 13.81
CA ASP A 98 -1.48 -9.63 13.42
C ASP A 98 -0.74 -10.93 13.09
N ILE A 99 -1.22 -12.04 13.63
CA ILE A 99 -0.58 -13.35 13.51
C ILE A 99 -0.46 -13.80 12.05
N GLU A 100 -1.48 -13.53 11.24
CA GLU A 100 -1.53 -13.89 9.82
C GLU A 100 -0.52 -13.15 8.96
N SER A 101 -0.05 -11.97 9.39
CA SER A 101 0.94 -11.18 8.67
C SER A 101 2.38 -11.59 8.93
N LEU A 102 2.66 -12.34 10.01
CA LEU A 102 4.02 -12.70 10.43
C LEU A 102 4.86 -13.38 9.34
N PRO A 103 4.37 -14.36 8.57
CA PRO A 103 5.16 -14.96 7.50
C PRO A 103 5.54 -13.99 6.39
N PHE A 104 4.67 -13.00 6.11
CA PHE A 104 4.93 -11.95 5.13
C PHE A 104 5.98 -10.96 5.65
N LEU A 105 5.87 -10.53 6.90
CA LEU A 105 6.85 -9.65 7.53
C LEU A 105 8.23 -10.34 7.56
N GLU A 106 8.30 -11.62 7.90
CA GLU A 106 9.56 -12.37 7.86
C GLU A 106 10.11 -12.48 6.43
N ALA A 107 9.25 -12.69 5.43
CA ALA A 107 9.68 -12.77 4.03
C ALA A 107 10.28 -11.44 3.53
N ILE A 108 9.65 -10.28 3.81
CA ILE A 108 10.20 -8.98 3.41
C ILE A 108 11.46 -8.62 4.19
N ARG A 109 11.56 -9.02 5.48
CA ARG A 109 12.80 -8.89 6.24
C ARG A 109 13.95 -9.67 5.58
N GLN A 110 13.68 -10.89 5.09
CA GLN A 110 14.65 -11.70 4.35
C GLN A 110 15.01 -11.03 3.02
N ILE A 111 14.05 -10.51 2.25
CA ILE A 111 14.31 -9.76 1.01
C ILE A 111 15.30 -8.62 1.28
N HIS A 112 15.08 -7.85 2.34
CA HIS A 112 16.00 -6.77 2.71
C HIS A 112 17.41 -7.29 3.06
N SER A 113 17.51 -8.43 3.76
CA SER A 113 18.80 -9.03 4.12
C SER A 113 19.57 -9.64 2.93
N GLU A 114 18.85 -10.06 1.90
CA GLU A 114 19.41 -10.73 0.71
C GLU A 114 19.81 -9.74 -0.38
N ASN A 115 19.38 -8.48 -0.29
CA ASN A 115 19.64 -7.43 -1.27
C ASN A 115 20.49 -6.31 -0.68
N LYS A 116 20.96 -5.40 -1.52
CA LYS A 116 21.66 -4.20 -1.04
C LYS A 116 20.70 -3.30 -0.29
N LYS A 117 21.22 -2.54 0.64
CA LYS A 117 20.42 -1.59 1.44
C LYS A 117 19.66 -0.57 0.57
N SER A 118 20.26 -0.12 -0.53
CA SER A 118 19.65 0.79 -1.49
C SER A 118 18.61 0.15 -2.42
N ASP A 119 18.46 -1.18 -2.40
CA ASP A 119 17.49 -1.86 -3.25
C ASP A 119 16.12 -2.08 -2.56
N VAL A 120 16.05 -1.87 -1.24
CA VAL A 120 14.83 -2.11 -0.44
C VAL A 120 14.63 -1.00 0.57
N LEU A 121 13.44 -0.40 0.58
CA LEU A 121 13.05 0.65 1.50
C LEU A 121 11.73 0.27 2.17
N PHE A 122 11.66 0.44 3.49
CA PHE A 122 10.48 0.16 4.29
C PHE A 122 9.69 1.42 4.61
N VAL A 123 8.46 1.48 4.12
CA VAL A 123 7.49 2.53 4.44
C VAL A 123 6.46 1.99 5.44
N HIS A 124 6.35 2.61 6.59
CA HIS A 124 5.39 2.23 7.62
C HIS A 124 4.25 3.25 7.70
N THR A 125 3.06 2.83 7.31
CA THR A 125 1.85 3.66 7.46
C THR A 125 1.28 3.48 8.86
N VAL A 126 1.13 4.58 9.59
CA VAL A 126 0.67 4.58 10.98
C VAL A 126 -0.50 5.52 11.20
N LEU A 127 -1.32 5.22 12.19
CA LEU A 127 -2.43 6.08 12.60
C LEU A 127 -2.02 6.93 13.81
N VAL A 128 -2.22 8.24 13.70
CA VAL A 128 -2.15 9.20 14.82
C VAL A 128 -3.56 9.71 15.06
N PRO A 129 -4.32 9.05 15.94
CA PRO A 129 -5.70 9.42 16.19
C PRO A 129 -5.78 10.70 17.03
N ASN A 130 -6.85 11.45 16.83
CA ASN A 130 -7.28 12.51 17.70
C ASN A 130 -8.05 11.92 18.90
N ILE A 131 -7.73 12.38 20.12
CA ILE A 131 -8.48 12.02 21.33
C ILE A 131 -9.63 13.01 21.47
N PRO A 132 -10.90 12.59 21.31
CA PRO A 132 -12.03 13.53 21.24
C PRO A 132 -12.21 14.40 22.50
N VAL A 133 -11.75 13.94 23.65
CA VAL A 133 -11.92 14.65 24.93
C VAL A 133 -10.94 15.81 25.10
N SER A 134 -9.72 15.66 24.60
CA SER A 134 -8.65 16.68 24.70
C SER A 134 -8.40 17.42 23.39
N ASP A 135 -8.97 16.94 22.31
CA ASP A 135 -8.69 17.40 20.93
C ASP A 135 -7.19 17.37 20.60
N GLU A 136 -6.49 16.38 21.13
CA GLU A 136 -5.05 16.21 20.96
C GLU A 136 -4.74 14.98 20.11
N LEU A 137 -3.77 15.12 19.21
CA LEU A 137 -3.20 14.00 18.47
C LEU A 137 -2.26 13.18 19.37
N THR A 138 -2.46 11.86 19.42
CA THR A 138 -1.61 10.97 20.21
C THR A 138 -0.71 10.08 19.37
N THR A 139 0.59 10.06 19.70
CA THR A 139 1.60 9.23 19.02
C THR A 139 1.76 7.83 19.62
N LYS A 140 1.02 7.48 20.67
CA LYS A 140 1.18 6.20 21.36
C LYS A 140 0.93 4.98 20.47
N PRO A 141 -0.15 4.93 19.64
CA PRO A 141 -0.35 3.83 18.71
C PRO A 141 0.81 3.67 17.72
N THR A 142 1.33 4.78 17.18
CA THR A 142 2.50 4.79 16.30
C THR A 142 3.72 4.19 16.97
N GLN A 143 4.02 4.60 18.22
CA GLN A 143 5.16 4.07 18.96
C GLN A 143 5.03 2.56 19.23
N HIS A 144 3.82 2.07 19.53
CA HIS A 144 3.56 0.64 19.71
C HIS A 144 3.74 -0.14 18.41
N SER A 145 3.12 0.33 17.33
CA SER A 145 3.23 -0.31 16.00
C SER A 145 4.69 -0.37 15.52
N PHE A 146 5.44 0.71 15.71
CA PHE A 146 6.87 0.74 15.39
C PHE A 146 7.68 -0.27 16.21
N LYS A 147 7.46 -0.35 17.52
CA LYS A 147 8.15 -1.32 18.39
C LYS A 147 7.85 -2.75 17.99
N GLU A 148 6.60 -3.04 17.65
CA GLU A 148 6.19 -4.36 17.19
C GLU A 148 6.89 -4.72 15.86
N LEU A 149 6.96 -3.79 14.91
CA LEU A 149 7.67 -3.99 13.66
C LEU A 149 9.17 -4.23 13.87
N MET A 150 9.78 -3.44 14.77
CA MET A 150 11.18 -3.64 15.20
C MET A 150 11.42 -5.00 15.86
N SER A 151 10.45 -5.52 16.63
CA SER A 151 10.57 -6.85 17.25
C SER A 151 10.61 -7.98 16.20
N ASN A 152 10.06 -7.74 15.03
CA ASN A 152 10.15 -8.62 13.86
C ASN A 152 11.43 -8.37 13.01
N GLY A 153 12.35 -7.52 13.48
CA GLY A 153 13.62 -7.25 12.82
C GLY A 153 13.51 -6.32 11.60
N ILE A 154 12.44 -5.56 11.49
CA ILE A 154 12.21 -4.59 10.41
C ILE A 154 12.35 -3.17 10.97
N LYS A 155 13.38 -2.44 10.50
CA LYS A 155 13.53 -1.01 10.77
C LYS A 155 12.94 -0.24 9.60
N THR A 156 12.03 0.68 9.89
CA THR A 156 11.41 1.54 8.86
C THR A 156 12.36 2.66 8.43
N ASP A 157 12.29 3.03 7.16
CA ASP A 157 13.03 4.15 6.58
C ASP A 157 12.15 5.39 6.47
N VAL A 158 10.84 5.20 6.25
CA VAL A 158 9.84 6.26 6.11
C VAL A 158 8.62 5.95 6.96
N ILE A 159 8.05 6.95 7.59
CA ILE A 159 6.77 6.85 8.31
C ILE A 159 5.73 7.76 7.66
N ILE A 160 4.63 7.17 7.18
CA ILE A 160 3.47 7.92 6.70
C ILE A 160 2.44 7.99 7.83
N VAL A 161 2.18 9.21 8.30
CA VAL A 161 1.29 9.48 9.42
C VAL A 161 -0.11 9.81 8.91
N ARG A 162 -1.04 8.87 9.07
CA ARG A 162 -2.47 9.12 8.85
C ARG A 162 -3.05 9.82 10.08
N SER A 163 -3.66 10.99 9.86
CA SER A 163 -4.31 11.76 10.91
C SER A 163 -5.49 12.57 10.36
N ASN A 164 -6.47 12.86 11.22
CA ASN A 164 -7.59 13.75 10.88
C ASN A 164 -7.25 15.23 11.13
N GLY A 165 -6.12 15.50 11.81
CA GLY A 165 -5.64 16.83 12.14
C GLY A 165 -4.25 17.11 11.58
N VAL A 166 -3.81 18.36 11.69
CA VAL A 166 -2.47 18.76 11.26
C VAL A 166 -1.42 18.18 12.22
N VAL A 167 -0.46 17.47 11.69
CA VAL A 167 0.71 16.99 12.43
C VAL A 167 1.70 18.16 12.54
N THR A 168 1.84 18.71 13.73
CA THR A 168 2.76 19.83 14.00
C THR A 168 4.22 19.37 13.90
N ASP A 169 5.14 20.32 13.76
CA ASP A 169 6.58 20.02 13.72
C ASP A 169 7.04 19.33 14.99
N ASP A 170 6.58 19.77 16.18
CA ASP A 170 6.87 19.10 17.47
C ASP A 170 6.41 17.64 17.47
N LEU A 171 5.27 17.35 16.83
CA LEU A 171 4.76 15.98 16.74
C LEU A 171 5.59 15.14 15.77
N ARG A 172 6.04 15.73 14.67
CA ARG A 172 6.96 15.09 13.70
C ARG A 172 8.31 14.78 14.35
N GLU A 173 8.90 15.74 15.06
CA GLU A 173 10.14 15.54 15.82
C GLU A 173 9.99 14.44 16.87
N LYS A 174 8.87 14.41 17.57
CA LYS A 174 8.57 13.38 18.56
C LYS A 174 8.48 11.99 17.90
N ILE A 175 7.80 11.86 16.75
CA ILE A 175 7.70 10.58 16.01
C ILE A 175 9.09 10.18 15.50
N SER A 176 9.84 11.11 14.92
CA SER A 176 11.22 10.91 14.48
C SER A 176 12.10 10.35 15.59
N LEU A 177 12.08 10.97 16.77
CA LEU A 177 12.86 10.53 17.93
C LEU A 177 12.48 9.12 18.41
N PHE A 178 11.19 8.82 18.54
CA PHE A 178 10.71 7.52 19.04
C PHE A 178 10.84 6.39 18.05
N CYS A 179 10.80 6.70 16.75
CA CYS A 179 10.84 5.71 15.68
C CYS A 179 12.20 5.65 14.97
N ASP A 180 13.21 6.39 15.47
CA ASP A 180 14.57 6.38 14.94
C ASP A 180 14.63 6.56 13.40
N VAL A 181 13.87 7.54 12.91
CA VAL A 181 13.86 7.98 11.51
C VAL A 181 14.16 9.47 11.42
N PRO A 182 14.76 10.00 10.33
CA PRO A 182 14.92 11.43 10.14
C PRO A 182 13.57 12.17 10.11
N VAL A 183 13.53 13.44 10.55
CA VAL A 183 12.29 14.24 10.56
C VAL A 183 11.70 14.38 9.17
N GLU A 184 12.55 14.53 8.14
CA GLU A 184 12.16 14.58 6.73
C GLU A 184 11.52 13.28 6.21
N ALA A 185 11.74 12.16 6.88
CA ALA A 185 11.10 10.87 6.56
C ALA A 185 9.77 10.65 7.30
N VAL A 186 9.31 11.62 8.11
CA VAL A 186 7.99 11.61 8.74
C VAL A 186 7.03 12.44 7.90
N ILE A 187 6.21 11.75 7.11
CA ILE A 187 5.32 12.33 6.10
C ILE A 187 3.88 12.31 6.58
N GLN A 188 3.22 13.45 6.55
CA GLN A 188 1.82 13.57 6.91
C GLN A 188 0.90 13.15 5.74
N SER A 189 -0.13 12.35 6.03
CA SER A 189 -1.24 12.02 5.14
C SER A 189 -2.56 12.38 5.83
N THR A 190 -3.06 13.58 5.56
CA THR A 190 -4.39 14.02 6.04
C THR A 190 -5.50 13.58 5.11
N ASN A 191 -6.75 13.78 5.54
CA ASN A 191 -7.89 13.63 4.67
C ASN A 191 -7.83 14.67 3.56
N VAL A 192 -8.21 14.26 2.37
CA VAL A 192 -8.37 15.10 1.17
C VAL A 192 -9.76 14.87 0.60
N ASP A 193 -10.30 15.86 -0.10
CA ASP A 193 -11.61 15.75 -0.73
C ASP A 193 -11.57 14.85 -1.97
N LEU A 194 -10.46 14.85 -2.66
CA LEU A 194 -10.21 14.03 -3.85
C LEU A 194 -8.97 13.16 -3.63
N ILE A 195 -9.12 11.84 -3.72
CA ILE A 195 -8.01 10.90 -3.48
C ILE A 195 -6.80 11.15 -4.38
N TYR A 196 -7.01 11.68 -5.59
CA TYR A 196 -5.94 12.04 -6.52
C TYR A 196 -5.08 13.25 -6.07
N GLU A 197 -5.44 13.91 -4.96
CA GLU A 197 -4.58 14.93 -4.34
C GLU A 197 -3.44 14.32 -3.52
N VAL A 198 -3.57 13.08 -3.06
CA VAL A 198 -2.59 12.43 -2.17
C VAL A 198 -1.17 12.45 -2.74
N PRO A 199 -0.90 12.12 -4.02
CA PRO A 199 0.44 12.23 -4.58
C PRO A 199 1.02 13.64 -4.53
N LEU A 200 0.17 14.67 -4.70
CA LEU A 200 0.60 16.08 -4.60
C LEU A 200 0.93 16.46 -3.15
N VAL A 201 0.16 15.94 -2.18
CA VAL A 201 0.45 16.13 -0.74
C VAL A 201 1.81 15.51 -0.37
N PHE A 202 2.12 14.34 -0.90
CA PHE A 202 3.41 13.67 -0.66
C PHE A 202 4.56 14.38 -1.36
N HIS A 203 4.36 14.79 -2.61
CA HIS A 203 5.35 15.55 -3.36
C HIS A 203 5.71 16.88 -2.68
N ASN A 204 4.71 17.62 -2.16
CA ASN A 204 4.94 18.88 -1.46
C ASN A 204 5.74 18.70 -0.15
N GLN A 205 5.80 17.50 0.39
CA GLN A 205 6.62 17.11 1.54
C GLN A 205 7.94 16.44 1.13
N HIS A 206 8.29 16.41 -0.14
CA HIS A 206 9.52 15.83 -0.70
C HIS A 206 9.69 14.32 -0.44
N LEU A 207 8.57 13.56 -0.31
CA LEU A 207 8.64 12.11 -0.13
C LEU A 207 9.29 11.41 -1.32
N ASP A 208 8.96 11.82 -2.52
CA ASP A 208 9.53 11.29 -3.76
C ASP A 208 11.05 11.57 -3.85
N ASP A 209 11.49 12.79 -3.50
CA ASP A 209 12.91 13.14 -3.43
C ASP A 209 13.66 12.26 -2.43
N TYR A 210 13.06 12.06 -1.25
CA TYR A 210 13.64 11.23 -0.21
C TYR A 210 13.79 9.77 -0.65
N ILE A 211 12.73 9.18 -1.23
CA ILE A 211 12.74 7.78 -1.70
C ILE A 211 13.79 7.59 -2.80
N LEU A 212 13.85 8.49 -3.79
CA LEU A 212 14.82 8.41 -4.88
C LEU A 212 16.27 8.45 -4.36
N LYS A 213 16.53 9.29 -3.38
CA LYS A 213 17.84 9.40 -2.73
C LYS A 213 18.23 8.13 -1.97
N GLU A 214 17.30 7.58 -1.15
CA GLU A 214 17.58 6.37 -0.35
C GLU A 214 17.75 5.11 -1.21
N LEU A 215 17.12 5.07 -2.40
CA LEU A 215 17.22 3.96 -3.35
C LEU A 215 18.33 4.15 -4.39
N ASP A 216 19.19 5.17 -4.28
CA ASP A 216 20.23 5.49 -5.28
C ASP A 216 19.68 5.56 -6.73
N LEU A 217 18.44 6.00 -6.90
CA LEU A 217 17.81 6.19 -8.20
C LEU A 217 18.13 7.56 -8.76
N GLU A 218 18.39 7.63 -10.08
CA GLU A 218 18.59 8.90 -10.76
C GLU A 218 17.34 9.79 -10.67
N ASP A 219 17.54 11.06 -10.35
CA ASP A 219 16.46 12.04 -10.34
C ASP A 219 16.01 12.29 -11.78
N ARG A 220 14.93 11.64 -12.18
CA ARG A 220 14.32 11.85 -13.49
C ARG A 220 13.37 13.04 -13.44
N PRO A 221 13.17 13.77 -14.57
CA PRO A 221 12.25 14.90 -14.60
C PRO A 221 10.86 14.48 -14.10
N LYS A 222 10.37 15.17 -13.08
CA LYS A 222 9.08 14.85 -12.45
C LYS A 222 7.92 15.28 -13.35
N SER A 223 7.03 14.36 -13.64
CA SER A 223 5.87 14.58 -14.51
C SER A 223 4.62 15.12 -13.77
N ASN A 224 4.79 15.80 -12.65
CA ASN A 224 3.67 16.25 -11.81
C ASN A 224 2.72 17.25 -12.48
N GLY A 225 3.16 17.94 -13.56
CA GLY A 225 2.36 18.94 -14.23
C GLY A 225 1.06 18.41 -14.86
N ASN A 226 1.07 17.19 -15.36
CA ASN A 226 -0.13 16.55 -15.91
C ASN A 226 -1.06 16.06 -14.80
N TRP A 227 -0.50 15.48 -13.74
CA TRP A 227 -1.28 15.03 -12.58
C TRP A 227 -1.99 16.19 -11.89
N LYS A 228 -1.28 17.30 -11.66
CA LYS A 228 -1.87 18.52 -11.10
C LYS A 228 -3.01 19.07 -11.97
N LYS A 229 -2.82 19.12 -13.29
CA LYS A 229 -3.88 19.55 -14.22
C LYS A 229 -5.11 18.67 -14.15
N MET A 230 -4.94 17.37 -14.00
CA MET A 230 -6.04 16.42 -13.79
C MET A 230 -6.78 16.74 -12.50
N VAL A 231 -6.10 16.88 -11.38
CA VAL A 231 -6.69 17.25 -10.09
C VAL A 231 -7.42 18.60 -10.17
N ASP A 232 -6.84 19.60 -10.83
CA ASP A 232 -7.47 20.92 -11.01
C ASP A 232 -8.78 20.83 -11.80
N ARG A 233 -8.89 19.93 -12.81
CA ARG A 233 -10.13 19.69 -13.55
C ARG A 233 -11.23 19.11 -12.67
N PHE A 234 -10.92 18.15 -11.79
CA PHE A 234 -11.88 17.60 -10.84
C PHE A 234 -12.48 18.68 -9.91
N LYS A 235 -11.74 19.78 -9.68
CA LYS A 235 -12.20 20.89 -8.84
C LYS A 235 -12.98 21.96 -9.61
N ASP A 236 -12.84 22.04 -10.95
CA ASP A 236 -13.51 23.01 -11.83
C ASP A 236 -14.71 22.41 -12.58
N VAL A 237 -15.54 21.63 -11.87
CA VAL A 237 -16.73 21.00 -12.44
C VAL A 237 -17.80 22.05 -12.72
N LYS A 238 -18.35 22.06 -13.96
CA LYS A 238 -19.29 23.10 -14.45
C LYS A 238 -20.76 22.67 -14.53
N GLY A 239 -21.05 21.41 -14.27
CA GLY A 239 -22.39 20.88 -14.37
C GLY A 239 -22.57 19.56 -13.61
N GLU A 240 -23.80 19.09 -13.58
CA GLU A 240 -24.14 17.81 -12.94
C GLU A 240 -24.94 16.93 -13.89
N VAL A 241 -24.68 15.64 -13.85
CA VAL A 241 -25.51 14.62 -14.51
C VAL A 241 -25.81 13.52 -13.50
N SER A 242 -27.09 13.12 -13.45
CA SER A 242 -27.52 12.04 -12.56
C SER A 242 -27.52 10.70 -13.29
N ILE A 243 -26.77 9.73 -12.78
CA ILE A 243 -26.71 8.38 -13.31
C ILE A 243 -27.25 7.41 -12.24
N GLY A 244 -28.24 6.60 -12.60
CA GLY A 244 -28.81 5.60 -11.72
C GLY A 244 -28.06 4.27 -11.80
N LEU A 245 -27.39 3.88 -10.71
CA LEU A 245 -26.81 2.55 -10.58
C LEU A 245 -27.86 1.57 -10.05
N VAL A 246 -28.27 0.60 -10.86
CA VAL A 246 -29.26 -0.42 -10.52
C VAL A 246 -28.60 -1.79 -10.48
N GLY A 247 -28.60 -2.43 -9.34
CA GLY A 247 -27.95 -3.72 -9.16
C GLY A 247 -28.19 -4.34 -7.79
N LYS A 248 -27.59 -5.50 -7.57
CA LYS A 248 -27.51 -6.15 -6.26
C LYS A 248 -26.40 -5.48 -5.44
N TYR A 249 -26.54 -5.39 -4.14
CA TYR A 249 -25.55 -4.79 -3.22
C TYR A 249 -25.35 -3.26 -3.31
N VAL A 250 -26.23 -2.54 -3.98
CA VAL A 250 -26.12 -1.09 -4.17
C VAL A 250 -26.23 -0.26 -2.89
N SER A 251 -26.61 -0.87 -1.77
CA SER A 251 -26.60 -0.22 -0.45
C SER A 251 -25.19 0.00 0.12
N LEU A 252 -24.19 -0.72 -0.39
CA LEU A 252 -22.80 -0.53 -0.05
C LEU A 252 -22.09 0.19 -1.21
N HIS A 253 -21.65 1.41 -0.97
CA HIS A 253 -20.99 2.24 -1.98
C HIS A 253 -19.79 1.53 -2.63
N ASP A 254 -18.96 0.90 -1.82
CA ASP A 254 -17.72 0.25 -2.28
C ASP A 254 -17.96 -1.02 -3.12
N ALA A 255 -19.19 -1.55 -3.16
CA ALA A 255 -19.50 -2.73 -3.97
C ALA A 255 -19.36 -2.49 -5.49
N TYR A 256 -19.40 -1.23 -5.92
CA TYR A 256 -19.29 -0.80 -7.33
C TYR A 256 -18.27 0.32 -7.50
N LEU A 257 -17.21 0.29 -6.71
CA LEU A 257 -16.25 1.39 -6.63
C LEU A 257 -15.64 1.72 -7.99
N SER A 258 -15.20 0.73 -8.76
CA SER A 258 -14.61 0.97 -10.08
C SER A 258 -15.60 1.55 -11.08
N VAL A 259 -16.89 1.17 -11.01
CA VAL A 259 -17.94 1.73 -11.88
C VAL A 259 -18.19 3.20 -11.52
N THR A 260 -18.35 3.50 -10.25
CA THR A 260 -18.59 4.87 -9.78
C THR A 260 -17.39 5.77 -10.05
N GLN A 261 -16.17 5.25 -9.84
CA GLN A 261 -14.96 6.01 -10.15
C GLN A 261 -14.81 6.28 -11.64
N ALA A 262 -15.04 5.29 -12.50
CA ALA A 262 -14.99 5.48 -13.95
C ALA A 262 -16.00 6.53 -14.45
N LEU A 263 -17.21 6.55 -13.87
CA LEU A 263 -18.21 7.58 -14.18
C LEU A 263 -17.76 8.97 -13.72
N THR A 264 -17.15 9.07 -12.55
CA THR A 264 -16.62 10.32 -12.00
C THR A 264 -15.45 10.84 -12.87
N ASP A 265 -14.52 9.95 -13.24
CA ASP A 265 -13.37 10.30 -14.09
C ASP A 265 -13.83 10.76 -15.48
N ALA A 266 -14.80 10.06 -16.09
CA ALA A 266 -15.39 10.45 -17.37
C ALA A 266 -16.14 11.81 -17.30
N GLY A 267 -16.81 12.09 -16.19
CA GLY A 267 -17.47 13.36 -15.95
C GLY A 267 -16.50 14.53 -15.82
N CYS A 268 -15.29 14.29 -15.35
CA CYS A 268 -14.24 15.31 -15.25
C CYS A 268 -13.67 15.71 -16.63
N GLU A 269 -13.67 14.80 -17.61
CA GLU A 269 -13.14 15.05 -18.96
C GLU A 269 -14.16 15.72 -19.90
N ASN A 270 -15.47 15.66 -19.60
CA ASN A 270 -16.58 16.19 -20.43
C ASN A 270 -17.28 17.40 -19.80
#